data_4dbc6610a9ba27e3558b9e07d16a5248
#
_entry.id   4dbc6610a9ba27e3558b9e07d16a5248
#
_cell.length_a   1.000
_cell.length_b   1.000
_cell.length_c   1.000
_cell.angle_alpha   90.00
_cell.angle_beta   90.00
_cell.angle_gamma   90.00
#
_symmetry.space_group_name_H-M   'P 1'
#
loop_
_entity.id
_entity.type
_entity.pdbx_description
1 polymer ?
#
loop_
_entity_poly.entity_id
_entity_poly.type
_entity_poly.pdbx_seq_one_letter_code
_entity_poly.pdbx_strand_id
1 'polypeptide(L)'
;MHVNGVLIEDTFAEAFPMRAARIVITAVNERWAREAALKLTGFATSVIACKCEAAIERTLSPSETSDGRPGISVLLFAMDTESLGKRLVERIGQTVLTCPTANCFDGLPAEERRLTPGRALRVFGDGFQASKVVGGDRYWRIPVMDGECLIQESFGAATGIGGGNFLILGADAASTLAAAEAAVEAMSNLAGVILPFPGGVVRSGSKVGSRRYSTVPASTNDAYCPTLRPMTESALSDDVDSVLEIVLDGLDEPSIGRAMRAGITAACRPGIRAVSAGNFGGKLGPHHFRLRDIVGGAAEPGGSP
;
A
#
# COMPACT_ATOMS: atom_id res chain seq x y z
N MET A 1 -14.34 4.72 -23.37
CA MET A 1 -13.68 3.65 -24.15
C MET A 1 -14.05 2.31 -23.54
N HIS A 2 -13.79 1.18 -24.25
CA HIS A 2 -14.10 -0.16 -23.71
C HIS A 2 -12.83 -1.02 -23.70
N VAL A 3 -12.72 -1.86 -22.67
CA VAL A 3 -11.69 -2.89 -22.53
C VAL A 3 -12.41 -4.21 -22.26
N ASN A 4 -12.21 -5.22 -23.09
CA ASN A 4 -12.90 -6.52 -23.01
C ASN A 4 -14.44 -6.41 -22.88
N GLY A 5 -15.04 -5.38 -23.51
CA GLY A 5 -16.48 -5.11 -23.46
C GLY A 5 -16.95 -4.29 -22.24
N VAL A 6 -16.09 -4.00 -21.28
CA VAL A 6 -16.38 -3.19 -20.08
C VAL A 6 -16.13 -1.71 -20.36
N LEU A 7 -17.04 -0.84 -19.97
CA LEU A 7 -16.90 0.60 -20.12
C LEU A 7 -15.83 1.14 -19.17
N ILE A 8 -14.84 1.87 -19.68
CA ILE A 8 -13.93 2.69 -18.89
C ILE A 8 -14.46 4.13 -18.94
N GLU A 9 -14.90 4.62 -17.80
CA GLU A 9 -15.45 5.98 -17.67
C GLU A 9 -14.40 7.04 -17.95
N ASP A 10 -14.85 8.24 -18.39
CA ASP A 10 -13.99 9.40 -18.60
C ASP A 10 -13.82 10.16 -17.30
N THR A 11 -13.04 9.61 -16.41
CA THR A 11 -12.79 10.14 -15.07
C THR A 11 -11.34 9.90 -14.66
N PHE A 12 -10.98 10.31 -13.46
CA PHE A 12 -9.65 10.17 -12.92
C PHE A 12 -9.67 9.79 -11.43
N ALA A 13 -8.67 9.05 -10.99
CA ALA A 13 -8.38 8.87 -9.58
C ALA A 13 -7.60 10.08 -9.07
N GLU A 14 -7.97 10.59 -7.91
CA GLU A 14 -7.30 11.71 -7.26
C GLU A 14 -6.46 11.21 -6.10
N ALA A 15 -5.15 11.51 -6.14
CA ALA A 15 -4.19 11.04 -5.16
C ALA A 15 -3.35 12.20 -4.59
N PHE A 16 -2.75 11.99 -3.43
CA PHE A 16 -2.07 13.02 -2.65
C PHE A 16 -0.66 12.59 -2.23
N PRO A 17 0.25 13.58 -1.99
CA PRO A 17 1.61 13.26 -1.60
C PRO A 17 1.66 12.69 -0.17
N MET A 18 2.52 11.68 0.01
CA MET A 18 2.85 11.06 1.28
C MET A 18 4.36 10.96 1.46
N ARG A 19 4.78 10.42 2.59
CA ARG A 19 6.16 9.98 2.86
C ARG A 19 6.16 8.47 2.98
N ALA A 20 7.17 7.84 2.38
CA ALA A 20 7.27 6.38 2.29
C ALA A 20 8.62 5.88 2.82
N ALA A 21 8.61 4.71 3.41
CA ALA A 21 9.81 3.93 3.72
C ALA A 21 9.62 2.49 3.24
N ARG A 22 10.70 1.88 2.76
CA ARG A 22 10.73 0.45 2.47
C ARG A 22 11.51 -0.26 3.57
N ILE A 23 10.90 -1.27 4.16
CA ILE A 23 11.43 -2.07 5.25
C ILE A 23 11.69 -3.48 4.71
N VAL A 24 12.93 -3.94 4.81
CA VAL A 24 13.30 -5.32 4.50
C VAL A 24 13.38 -6.10 5.80
N ILE A 25 12.53 -7.10 5.96
CA ILE A 25 12.49 -7.99 7.12
C ILE A 25 13.04 -9.34 6.68
N THR A 26 14.08 -9.83 7.32
CA THR A 26 14.64 -11.16 7.08
C THR A 26 14.47 -12.06 8.30
N ALA A 27 14.44 -13.38 8.09
CA ALA A 27 14.42 -14.35 9.17
C ALA A 27 15.08 -15.66 8.73
N VAL A 28 15.17 -16.65 9.63
CA VAL A 28 15.74 -17.98 9.33
C VAL A 28 15.04 -18.66 8.14
N ASN A 29 13.77 -18.34 7.91
CA ASN A 29 13.00 -18.80 6.76
C ASN A 29 11.90 -17.78 6.41
N GLU A 30 11.29 -17.93 5.22
CA GLU A 30 10.26 -17.03 4.71
C GLU A 30 9.04 -16.93 5.64
N ARG A 31 8.66 -18.03 6.30
CA ARG A 31 7.51 -18.04 7.22
C ARG A 31 7.66 -16.97 8.31
N TRP A 32 8.80 -16.96 9.03
CA TRP A 32 9.00 -16.02 10.12
C TRP A 32 9.16 -14.57 9.64
N ALA A 33 9.83 -14.36 8.50
CA ALA A 33 9.87 -13.02 7.89
C ALA A 33 8.46 -12.51 7.52
N ARG A 34 7.60 -13.40 6.99
CA ARG A 34 6.22 -13.08 6.63
C ARG A 34 5.33 -12.84 7.86
N GLU A 35 5.49 -13.62 8.95
CA GLU A 35 4.76 -13.38 10.19
C GLU A 35 5.07 -11.99 10.78
N ALA A 36 6.36 -11.60 10.82
CA ALA A 36 6.74 -10.25 11.25
C ALA A 36 6.15 -9.16 10.34
N ALA A 37 6.22 -9.36 9.01
CA ALA A 37 5.69 -8.43 8.03
C ALA A 37 4.16 -8.28 8.14
N LEU A 38 3.41 -9.37 8.29
CA LEU A 38 1.96 -9.34 8.49
C LEU A 38 1.56 -8.60 9.76
N LYS A 39 2.32 -8.76 10.85
CA LYS A 39 2.08 -8.00 12.08
C LYS A 39 2.47 -6.53 11.93
N LEU A 40 3.55 -6.22 11.22
CA LEU A 40 3.99 -4.85 10.95
C LEU A 40 2.95 -4.10 10.11
N THR A 41 2.35 -4.74 9.13
CA THR A 41 1.34 -4.16 8.23
C THR A 41 -0.08 -4.19 8.83
N GLY A 42 -0.29 -4.94 9.90
CA GLY A 42 -1.59 -5.03 10.59
C GLY A 42 -2.08 -3.68 11.10
N PHE A 43 -3.41 -3.41 10.96
CA PHE A 43 -4.07 -2.14 11.30
C PHE A 43 -3.35 -0.93 10.69
N ALA A 44 -3.15 -0.97 9.36
CA ALA A 44 -2.50 0.09 8.60
C ALA A 44 -3.17 0.29 7.23
N THR A 45 -4.51 0.32 7.22
CA THR A 45 -5.31 0.40 5.99
C THR A 45 -5.52 1.83 5.50
N SER A 46 -5.63 2.81 6.42
CA SER A 46 -5.84 4.20 6.07
C SER A 46 -5.27 5.14 7.12
N VAL A 47 -4.60 6.20 6.69
CA VAL A 47 -4.08 7.26 7.55
C VAL A 47 -5.15 7.93 8.43
N ILE A 48 -6.40 7.89 8.02
CA ILE A 48 -7.53 8.51 8.75
C ILE A 48 -7.61 7.98 10.19
N ALA A 49 -7.54 6.66 10.36
CA ALA A 49 -7.62 6.03 11.68
C ALA A 49 -6.29 5.39 12.11
N CYS A 50 -5.59 4.75 11.17
CA CYS A 50 -4.39 3.96 11.49
C CYS A 50 -3.10 4.79 11.56
N LYS A 51 -3.14 6.06 11.12
CA LYS A 51 -2.02 7.01 11.08
C LYS A 51 -0.91 6.64 10.09
N CYS A 52 -1.06 5.56 9.38
CA CYS A 52 -0.20 5.10 8.29
C CYS A 52 -0.96 4.11 7.41
N GLU A 53 -0.41 3.85 6.25
CA GLU A 53 -0.82 2.80 5.32
C GLU A 53 0.37 1.88 5.09
N ALA A 54 0.18 0.56 5.15
CA ALA A 54 1.28 -0.38 4.97
C ALA A 54 0.78 -1.73 4.46
N ALA A 55 1.55 -2.32 3.54
CA ALA A 55 1.34 -3.69 3.10
C ALA A 55 2.67 -4.35 2.69
N ILE A 56 2.64 -5.66 2.54
CA ILE A 56 3.75 -6.41 1.94
C ILE A 56 3.82 -6.01 0.46
N GLU A 57 5.02 -5.62 0.03
CA GLU A 57 5.31 -5.31 -1.37
C GLU A 57 5.63 -6.60 -2.14
N ARG A 58 6.61 -7.38 -1.65
CA ARG A 58 6.99 -8.65 -2.28
C ARG A 58 7.86 -9.51 -1.36
N THR A 59 7.99 -10.78 -1.74
CA THR A 59 8.99 -11.70 -1.16
C THR A 59 10.36 -11.43 -1.77
N LEU A 60 11.42 -11.59 -0.96
CA LEU A 60 12.82 -11.43 -1.35
C LEU A 60 13.56 -12.75 -1.20
N SER A 61 14.31 -13.13 -2.23
CA SER A 61 15.25 -14.24 -2.16
C SER A 61 16.46 -13.87 -1.29
N PRO A 62 17.21 -14.86 -0.78
CA PRO A 62 18.43 -14.61 0.00
C PRO A 62 19.48 -13.75 -0.71
N SER A 63 19.55 -13.79 -2.03
CA SER A 63 20.48 -12.98 -2.82
C SER A 63 20.12 -11.49 -2.90
N GLU A 64 18.89 -11.14 -2.55
CA GLU A 64 18.37 -9.76 -2.55
C GLU A 64 18.43 -9.09 -1.16
N THR A 65 18.88 -9.81 -0.14
CA THR A 65 18.91 -9.32 1.24
C THR A 65 20.33 -9.11 1.76
N SER A 66 20.49 -8.14 2.66
CA SER A 66 21.81 -7.76 3.18
C SER A 66 22.51 -8.83 4.01
N ASP A 67 21.75 -9.76 4.61
CA ASP A 67 22.28 -10.84 5.46
C ASP A 67 22.17 -12.23 4.84
N GLY A 68 21.76 -12.31 3.56
CA GLY A 68 21.69 -13.57 2.81
C GLY A 68 20.59 -14.52 3.28
N ARG A 69 19.56 -14.01 3.96
CA ARG A 69 18.43 -14.81 4.44
C ARG A 69 17.14 -14.49 3.68
N PRO A 70 16.17 -15.40 3.63
CA PRO A 70 14.87 -15.12 3.05
C PRO A 70 14.25 -13.87 3.68
N GLY A 71 13.63 -13.02 2.86
CA GLY A 71 13.09 -11.74 3.31
C GLY A 71 11.74 -11.38 2.74
N ILE A 72 11.13 -10.37 3.35
CA ILE A 72 9.90 -9.73 2.91
C ILE A 72 10.13 -8.21 2.83
N SER A 73 9.80 -7.63 1.70
CA SER A 73 9.75 -6.19 1.51
C SER A 73 8.38 -5.65 1.89
N VAL A 74 8.37 -4.62 2.70
CA VAL A 74 7.16 -3.90 3.15
C VAL A 74 7.31 -2.43 2.80
N LEU A 75 6.27 -1.82 2.23
CA LEU A 75 6.17 -0.37 2.13
C LEU A 75 5.26 0.17 3.25
N LEU A 76 5.67 1.28 3.83
CA LEU A 76 4.93 2.00 4.86
C LEU A 76 4.86 3.47 4.47
N PHE A 77 3.64 4.00 4.45
CA PHE A 77 3.34 5.38 4.08
C PHE A 77 2.72 6.14 5.27
N ALA A 78 3.05 7.42 5.38
CA ALA A 78 2.45 8.34 6.35
C ALA A 78 2.35 9.75 5.74
N MET A 79 1.52 10.61 6.33
CA MET A 79 1.28 11.97 5.79
C MET A 79 2.52 12.86 5.82
N ASP A 80 3.40 12.66 6.79
CA ASP A 80 4.61 13.46 6.97
C ASP A 80 5.79 12.63 7.51
N THR A 81 6.98 13.24 7.49
CA THR A 81 8.23 12.58 7.89
C THR A 81 8.28 12.23 9.38
N GLU A 82 7.71 13.06 10.25
CA GLU A 82 7.68 12.82 11.70
C GLU A 82 6.78 11.62 12.02
N SER A 83 5.58 11.61 11.46
CA SER A 83 4.63 10.52 11.57
C SER A 83 5.23 9.21 11.04
N LEU A 84 5.90 9.25 9.88
CA LEU A 84 6.59 8.10 9.31
C LEU A 84 7.65 7.54 10.27
N GLY A 85 8.50 8.41 10.81
CA GLY A 85 9.55 8.02 11.77
C GLY A 85 8.98 7.37 13.03
N LYS A 86 7.89 7.93 13.57
CA LYS A 86 7.20 7.38 14.74
C LYS A 86 6.62 5.99 14.45
N ARG A 87 5.96 5.83 13.30
CA ARG A 87 5.39 4.51 12.91
C ARG A 87 6.47 3.47 12.66
N LEU A 88 7.62 3.85 12.08
CA LEU A 88 8.75 2.93 11.92
C LEU A 88 9.23 2.39 13.26
N VAL A 89 9.49 3.26 14.24
CA VAL A 89 9.95 2.85 15.58
C VAL A 89 8.94 1.92 16.25
N GLU A 90 7.67 2.33 16.30
CA GLU A 90 6.62 1.56 16.97
C GLU A 90 6.43 0.18 16.32
N ARG A 91 6.35 0.13 15.00
CA ARG A 91 6.05 -1.11 14.28
C ARG A 91 7.24 -2.06 14.26
N ILE A 92 8.45 -1.59 13.93
CA ILE A 92 9.65 -2.43 13.96
C ILE A 92 9.88 -2.96 15.38
N GLY A 93 9.75 -2.11 16.40
CA GLY A 93 9.94 -2.50 17.80
C GLY A 93 8.93 -3.54 18.28
N GLN A 94 7.67 -3.45 17.86
CA GLN A 94 6.64 -4.35 18.35
C GLN A 94 6.43 -5.61 17.50
N THR A 95 6.99 -5.67 16.30
CA THR A 95 6.72 -6.79 15.39
C THR A 95 7.96 -7.51 14.88
N VAL A 96 9.05 -6.78 14.61
CA VAL A 96 10.31 -7.41 14.17
C VAL A 96 11.20 -7.78 15.36
N LEU A 97 11.43 -6.83 16.27
CA LEU A 97 12.25 -7.09 17.47
C LEU A 97 11.68 -8.21 18.35
N THR A 98 10.37 -8.43 18.30
CA THR A 98 9.67 -9.48 19.07
C THR A 98 9.52 -10.80 18.30
N CYS A 99 9.84 -10.81 17.00
CA CYS A 99 9.66 -11.99 16.16
C CYS A 99 10.94 -12.87 16.20
N PRO A 100 10.80 -14.18 16.45
CA PRO A 100 11.95 -15.08 16.46
C PRO A 100 12.81 -14.98 15.22
N THR A 101 14.13 -14.85 15.41
CA THR A 101 15.17 -14.82 14.37
C THR A 101 15.10 -13.62 13.39
N ALA A 102 14.16 -12.69 13.56
CA ALA A 102 13.94 -11.61 12.59
C ALA A 102 15.02 -10.51 12.71
N ASN A 103 15.41 -9.96 11.55
CA ASN A 103 16.24 -8.77 11.41
C ASN A 103 15.55 -7.72 10.53
N CYS A 104 16.04 -6.48 10.57
CA CYS A 104 15.41 -5.36 9.86
C CYS A 104 16.44 -4.45 9.18
N PHE A 105 16.22 -4.20 7.88
CA PHE A 105 17.11 -3.41 7.04
C PHE A 105 16.34 -2.36 6.25
N ASP A 106 17.06 -1.31 5.82
CA ASP A 106 16.57 -0.29 4.91
C ASP A 106 16.46 -0.83 3.49
N GLY A 107 15.31 -0.59 2.86
CA GLY A 107 15.08 -0.93 1.45
C GLY A 107 15.16 0.27 0.49
N LEU A 108 15.48 1.48 0.98
CA LEU A 108 15.67 2.72 0.19
C LEU A 108 17.01 3.39 0.51
N PRO A 109 18.14 2.72 0.29
CA PRO A 109 19.46 3.23 0.70
C PRO A 109 19.90 4.50 -0.06
N ALA A 110 19.38 4.72 -1.27
CA ALA A 110 19.72 5.89 -2.11
C ALA A 110 19.02 7.18 -1.68
N GLU A 111 18.03 7.12 -0.80
CA GLU A 111 17.31 8.31 -0.33
C GLU A 111 18.20 9.17 0.58
N GLU A 112 18.32 10.46 0.26
CA GLU A 112 19.11 11.42 1.05
C GLU A 112 18.48 11.68 2.41
N ARG A 113 17.14 11.76 2.47
CA ARG A 113 16.42 11.94 3.73
C ARG A 113 16.43 10.65 4.52
N ARG A 114 16.97 10.72 5.74
CA ARG A 114 17.14 9.55 6.61
C ARG A 114 16.32 9.69 7.91
N LEU A 115 15.68 8.60 8.29
CA LEU A 115 15.07 8.39 9.60
C LEU A 115 15.91 7.37 10.38
N THR A 116 15.91 7.43 11.69
CA THR A 116 16.82 6.61 12.52
C THR A 116 16.08 5.69 13.50
N PRO A 117 15.19 4.80 13.03
CA PRO A 117 14.45 3.90 13.92
C PRO A 117 15.39 2.93 14.66
N GLY A 118 16.44 2.40 14.02
CA GLY A 118 17.40 1.53 14.70
C GLY A 118 18.14 2.23 15.82
N ARG A 119 18.46 3.51 15.65
CA ARG A 119 19.04 4.32 16.73
C ARG A 119 18.08 4.48 17.92
N ALA A 120 16.78 4.62 17.66
CA ALA A 120 15.79 4.67 18.72
C ALA A 120 15.62 3.32 19.41
N LEU A 121 15.54 2.23 18.65
CA LEU A 121 15.29 0.89 19.16
C LEU A 121 16.46 0.26 19.90
N ARG A 122 17.71 0.69 19.64
CA ARG A 122 18.90 0.12 20.30
C ARG A 122 18.83 0.16 21.84
N VAL A 123 18.10 1.13 22.39
CA VAL A 123 17.99 1.31 23.87
C VAL A 123 17.28 0.12 24.54
N PHE A 124 16.53 -0.68 23.78
CA PHE A 124 15.96 -1.93 24.27
C PHE A 124 17.02 -2.91 24.78
N GLY A 125 18.24 -2.81 24.27
CA GLY A 125 19.38 -3.64 24.72
C GLY A 125 19.95 -3.26 26.10
N ASP A 126 19.42 -2.22 26.77
CA ASP A 126 19.75 -1.81 28.15
C ASP A 126 21.27 -1.68 28.44
N GLY A 127 22.01 -1.18 27.45
CA GLY A 127 23.47 -1.02 27.54
C GLY A 127 24.27 -2.23 27.01
N PHE A 128 23.65 -3.38 26.76
CA PHE A 128 24.31 -4.57 26.22
C PHE A 128 24.30 -4.60 24.67
N GLN A 129 23.61 -3.67 24.02
CA GLN A 129 23.64 -3.57 22.57
C GLN A 129 25.04 -3.20 22.06
N ALA A 130 25.43 -3.78 20.94
CA ALA A 130 26.65 -3.43 20.22
C ALA A 130 26.31 -2.87 18.83
N SER A 131 27.26 -2.21 18.18
CA SER A 131 27.10 -1.78 16.80
C SER A 131 28.32 -2.08 15.95
N LYS A 132 28.09 -2.26 14.66
CA LYS A 132 29.14 -2.38 13.63
C LYS A 132 28.79 -1.50 12.44
N VAL A 133 29.80 -0.89 11.82
CA VAL A 133 29.68 -0.18 10.56
C VAL A 133 30.18 -1.10 9.45
N VAL A 134 29.34 -1.31 8.42
CA VAL A 134 29.66 -2.10 7.23
C VAL A 134 29.20 -1.33 6.01
N GLY A 135 30.10 -1.07 5.05
CA GLY A 135 29.78 -0.33 3.83
C GLY A 135 29.31 1.11 4.05
N GLY A 136 29.64 1.71 5.19
CA GLY A 136 29.18 3.07 5.56
C GLY A 136 27.91 3.06 6.43
N ASP A 137 27.14 1.99 6.45
CA ASP A 137 25.92 1.83 7.24
C ASP A 137 26.21 1.27 8.63
N ARG A 138 25.51 1.79 9.64
CA ARG A 138 25.58 1.28 11.01
C ARG A 138 24.44 0.28 11.24
N TYR A 139 24.81 -0.84 11.85
CA TYR A 139 23.89 -1.90 12.28
C TYR A 139 23.97 -2.06 13.78
N TRP A 140 22.82 -2.12 14.45
CA TRP A 140 22.71 -2.40 15.87
C TRP A 140 22.42 -3.86 16.10
N ARG A 141 23.21 -4.49 16.97
CA ARG A 141 23.01 -5.83 17.48
C ARG A 141 22.36 -5.71 18.85
N ILE A 142 21.09 -6.00 18.94
CA ILE A 142 20.28 -5.88 20.14
C ILE A 142 20.12 -7.28 20.72
N PRO A 143 20.61 -7.57 21.95
CA PRO A 143 20.46 -8.88 22.55
C PRO A 143 18.98 -9.15 22.85
N VAL A 144 18.54 -10.36 22.47
CA VAL A 144 17.20 -10.89 22.67
C VAL A 144 17.31 -12.36 23.13
N MET A 145 16.21 -12.95 23.60
CA MET A 145 16.25 -14.28 24.24
C MET A 145 16.65 -15.43 23.31
N ASP A 146 16.43 -15.30 22.00
CA ASP A 146 16.85 -16.29 21.01
C ASP A 146 18.20 -15.95 20.35
N GLY A 147 18.89 -14.92 20.85
CA GLY A 147 20.20 -14.49 20.36
C GLY A 147 20.29 -12.98 20.19
N GLU A 148 20.31 -12.49 18.95
CA GLU A 148 20.47 -11.09 18.62
C GLU A 148 19.51 -10.68 17.51
N CYS A 149 18.85 -9.54 17.66
CA CYS A 149 18.13 -8.87 16.59
C CYS A 149 19.04 -7.83 15.94
N LEU A 150 19.25 -7.92 14.63
CA LEU A 150 20.03 -6.97 13.85
C LEU A 150 19.11 -5.95 13.22
N ILE A 151 19.32 -4.65 13.56
CA ILE A 151 18.54 -3.56 13.00
C ILE A 151 19.48 -2.50 12.40
N GLN A 152 19.29 -2.13 11.14
CA GLN A 152 20.01 -1.04 10.51
C GLN A 152 19.65 0.29 11.21
N GLU A 153 20.64 1.18 11.43
CA GLU A 153 20.43 2.41 12.19
C GLU A 153 19.45 3.36 11.51
N SER A 154 19.60 3.54 10.20
CA SER A 154 18.85 4.54 9.44
C SER A 154 18.16 3.95 8.23
N PHE A 155 17.00 4.50 7.91
CA PHE A 155 16.14 4.12 6.80
C PHE A 155 15.87 5.32 5.90
N GLY A 156 15.85 5.12 4.60
CA GLY A 156 15.46 6.10 3.62
C GLY A 156 14.00 6.52 3.77
N ALA A 157 13.73 7.81 3.55
CA ALA A 157 12.39 8.37 3.54
C ALA A 157 12.12 9.08 2.22
N ALA A 158 11.47 8.37 1.30
CA ALA A 158 11.08 8.86 -0.01
C ALA A 158 9.84 9.77 0.05
N THR A 159 9.63 10.52 -1.02
CA THR A 159 8.31 11.03 -1.36
C THR A 159 7.51 9.89 -1.96
N GLY A 160 6.27 9.72 -1.50
CA GLY A 160 5.35 8.73 -2.02
C GLY A 160 4.01 9.37 -2.36
N ILE A 161 3.11 8.59 -2.94
CA ILE A 161 1.78 8.99 -3.38
C ILE A 161 0.78 8.01 -2.80
N GLY A 162 -0.24 8.51 -2.12
CA GLY A 162 -1.33 7.71 -1.58
C GLY A 162 -2.67 8.03 -2.24
N GLY A 163 -3.58 7.06 -2.21
CA GLY A 163 -4.96 7.24 -2.66
C GLY A 163 -5.20 7.04 -4.15
N GLY A 164 -4.26 6.48 -4.91
CA GLY A 164 -4.57 5.95 -6.24
C GLY A 164 -5.73 4.96 -6.13
N ASN A 165 -6.73 5.02 -7.03
CA ASN A 165 -7.92 4.17 -6.86
C ASN A 165 -8.63 3.89 -8.18
N PHE A 166 -9.46 2.85 -8.19
CA PHE A 166 -10.51 2.66 -9.18
C PHE A 166 -11.67 1.86 -8.61
N LEU A 167 -12.87 2.11 -9.14
CA LEU A 167 -14.11 1.46 -8.74
C LEU A 167 -14.50 0.42 -9.79
N ILE A 168 -14.89 -0.77 -9.35
CA ILE A 168 -15.36 -1.87 -10.17
C ILE A 168 -16.87 -1.96 -9.99
N LEU A 169 -17.63 -1.65 -11.03
CA LEU A 169 -19.09 -1.60 -11.03
C LEU A 169 -19.62 -2.87 -11.70
N GLY A 170 -20.21 -3.76 -10.93
CA GLY A 170 -20.67 -5.08 -11.42
C GLY A 170 -22.17 -5.29 -11.30
N ALA A 171 -22.67 -6.25 -12.08
CA ALA A 171 -24.06 -6.66 -12.11
C ALA A 171 -24.49 -7.38 -10.82
N ASP A 172 -23.55 -7.98 -10.11
CA ASP A 172 -23.80 -8.73 -8.87
C ASP A 172 -22.53 -8.81 -8.00
N ALA A 173 -22.71 -9.17 -6.72
CA ALA A 173 -21.62 -9.21 -5.75
C ALA A 173 -20.54 -10.27 -6.08
N ALA A 174 -20.92 -11.42 -6.64
CA ALA A 174 -19.98 -12.50 -6.94
C ALA A 174 -19.05 -12.13 -8.10
N SER A 175 -19.63 -11.62 -9.20
CA SER A 175 -18.86 -11.14 -10.36
C SER A 175 -17.94 -9.98 -9.99
N THR A 176 -18.43 -9.05 -9.15
CA THR A 176 -17.65 -7.89 -8.71
C THR A 176 -16.47 -8.31 -7.84
N LEU A 177 -16.68 -9.23 -6.88
CA LEU A 177 -15.61 -9.76 -6.05
C LEU A 177 -14.57 -10.51 -6.87
N ALA A 178 -14.99 -11.40 -7.77
CA ALA A 178 -14.07 -12.14 -8.64
C ALA A 178 -13.23 -11.21 -9.55
N ALA A 179 -13.80 -10.09 -9.98
CA ALA A 179 -13.07 -9.08 -10.74
C ALA A 179 -12.05 -8.32 -9.87
N ALA A 180 -12.44 -7.99 -8.63
CA ALA A 180 -11.54 -7.33 -7.68
C ALA A 180 -10.36 -8.24 -7.29
N GLU A 181 -10.61 -9.53 -7.04
CA GLU A 181 -9.57 -10.52 -6.75
C GLU A 181 -8.58 -10.67 -7.91
N ALA A 182 -9.09 -10.73 -9.16
CA ALA A 182 -8.23 -10.77 -10.34
C ALA A 182 -7.41 -9.48 -10.52
N ALA A 183 -7.97 -8.32 -10.20
CA ALA A 183 -7.24 -7.07 -10.21
C ALA A 183 -6.11 -7.08 -9.18
N VAL A 184 -6.38 -7.50 -7.95
CA VAL A 184 -5.38 -7.63 -6.88
C VAL A 184 -4.26 -8.59 -7.29
N GLU A 185 -4.61 -9.75 -7.85
CA GLU A 185 -3.62 -10.73 -8.33
C GLU A 185 -2.70 -10.14 -9.41
N ALA A 186 -3.28 -9.43 -10.39
CA ALA A 186 -2.50 -8.77 -11.45
C ALA A 186 -1.59 -7.63 -10.94
N MET A 187 -1.94 -7.02 -9.82
CA MET A 187 -1.17 -5.95 -9.18
C MET A 187 -0.17 -6.49 -8.15
N SER A 188 -0.31 -7.73 -7.71
CA SER A 188 0.57 -8.36 -6.73
C SER A 188 2.00 -8.44 -7.25
N ASN A 189 2.96 -8.15 -6.38
CA ASN A 189 4.40 -8.17 -6.68
C ASN A 189 4.90 -7.10 -7.68
N LEU A 190 4.08 -6.12 -8.03
CA LEU A 190 4.58 -4.95 -8.75
C LEU A 190 5.40 -4.09 -7.80
N ALA A 191 6.68 -3.89 -8.13
CA ALA A 191 7.58 -3.12 -7.28
C ALA A 191 7.14 -1.66 -7.14
N GLY A 192 7.26 -1.13 -5.92
CA GLY A 192 6.98 0.26 -5.62
C GLY A 192 5.52 0.57 -5.33
N VAL A 193 4.65 -0.43 -5.24
CA VAL A 193 3.20 -0.25 -4.98
C VAL A 193 2.71 -1.22 -3.93
N ILE A 194 1.73 -0.78 -3.13
CA ILE A 194 0.99 -1.62 -2.19
C ILE A 194 -0.52 -1.39 -2.27
N LEU A 195 -1.26 -2.38 -1.79
CA LEU A 195 -2.70 -2.35 -1.60
C LEU A 195 -2.99 -2.51 -0.09
N PRO A 196 -3.17 -1.40 0.67
CA PRO A 196 -3.15 -1.45 2.14
C PRO A 196 -4.43 -2.01 2.78
N PHE A 197 -5.51 -2.15 2.02
CA PHE A 197 -6.78 -2.64 2.54
C PHE A 197 -6.84 -4.18 2.62
N PRO A 198 -7.75 -4.75 3.44
CA PRO A 198 -7.87 -6.20 3.58
C PRO A 198 -8.09 -6.91 2.25
N GLY A 199 -7.20 -7.85 1.91
CA GLY A 199 -7.22 -8.53 0.61
C GLY A 199 -7.02 -7.60 -0.59
N GLY A 200 -6.54 -6.36 -0.38
CA GLY A 200 -6.39 -5.34 -1.42
C GLY A 200 -7.68 -4.67 -1.88
N VAL A 201 -8.83 -4.98 -1.24
CA VAL A 201 -10.16 -4.57 -1.70
C VAL A 201 -10.88 -3.72 -0.65
N VAL A 202 -11.55 -2.66 -1.10
CA VAL A 202 -12.37 -1.76 -0.26
C VAL A 202 -13.84 -1.95 -0.62
N ARG A 203 -14.67 -2.20 0.41
CA ARG A 203 -16.13 -2.29 0.24
C ARG A 203 -16.88 -1.06 0.78
N SER A 204 -16.25 -0.31 1.66
CA SER A 204 -16.91 0.81 2.34
C SER A 204 -17.15 2.00 1.41
N GLY A 205 -16.21 2.24 0.49
CA GLY A 205 -16.11 3.51 -0.19
C GLY A 205 -15.95 4.66 0.80
N SER A 206 -15.56 5.83 0.35
CA SER A 206 -15.58 7.01 1.23
C SER A 206 -15.80 8.28 0.45
N LYS A 207 -16.45 9.23 1.11
CA LYS A 207 -16.46 10.66 0.71
C LYS A 207 -16.03 11.51 1.90
N VAL A 208 -15.48 12.67 1.64
CA VAL A 208 -15.04 13.62 2.66
C VAL A 208 -16.24 14.12 3.46
N GLY A 209 -16.11 14.09 4.80
CA GLY A 209 -17.11 14.57 5.75
C GLY A 209 -18.34 13.68 5.84
N SER A 210 -19.39 14.24 6.44
CA SER A 210 -20.69 13.58 6.61
C SER A 210 -21.81 14.63 6.52
N ARG A 211 -22.92 14.24 5.90
CA ARG A 211 -24.12 15.09 5.84
C ARG A 211 -24.79 15.30 7.20
N ARG A 212 -24.66 14.31 8.09
CA ARG A 212 -25.40 14.27 9.36
C ARG A 212 -24.52 14.45 10.59
N TYR A 213 -23.28 13.98 10.53
CA TYR A 213 -22.39 13.91 11.68
C TYR A 213 -21.14 14.76 11.46
N SER A 214 -21.12 15.97 12.00
CA SER A 214 -20.05 16.97 11.75
C SER A 214 -18.65 16.53 12.22
N THR A 215 -18.55 15.57 13.15
CA THR A 215 -17.30 15.06 13.69
C THR A 215 -16.70 13.90 12.87
N VAL A 216 -17.43 13.40 11.88
CA VAL A 216 -16.98 12.26 11.06
C VAL A 216 -16.21 12.78 9.85
N PRO A 217 -14.88 12.51 9.75
CA PRO A 217 -14.04 13.05 8.69
C PRO A 217 -14.30 12.41 7.32
N ALA A 218 -14.81 11.17 7.30
CA ALA A 218 -15.19 10.46 6.08
C ALA A 218 -16.43 9.60 6.33
N SER A 219 -17.29 9.48 5.34
CA SER A 219 -18.52 8.69 5.41
C SER A 219 -18.73 7.88 4.12
N THR A 220 -19.76 7.01 4.12
CA THR A 220 -20.07 6.16 2.96
C THR A 220 -20.20 6.99 1.68
N ASN A 221 -19.69 6.46 0.56
CA ASN A 221 -19.86 7.07 -0.76
C ASN A 221 -21.25 6.69 -1.30
N ASP A 222 -22.26 7.44 -0.83
CA ASP A 222 -23.69 7.17 -1.07
C ASP A 222 -24.06 7.16 -2.56
N ALA A 223 -23.35 7.90 -3.40
CA ALA A 223 -23.54 7.90 -4.84
C ALA A 223 -23.25 6.54 -5.50
N TYR A 224 -22.36 5.75 -4.89
CA TYR A 224 -21.95 4.42 -5.36
C TYR A 224 -22.51 3.27 -4.50
N CYS A 225 -23.52 3.51 -3.68
CA CYS A 225 -24.21 2.49 -2.89
C CYS A 225 -25.51 2.06 -3.59
N PRO A 226 -25.58 0.85 -4.20
CA PRO A 226 -26.78 0.41 -4.91
C PRO A 226 -28.06 0.42 -4.04
N THR A 227 -27.92 0.08 -2.75
CA THR A 227 -29.04 0.08 -1.79
C THR A 227 -29.57 1.46 -1.46
N LEU A 228 -28.82 2.52 -1.74
CA LEU A 228 -29.23 3.90 -1.50
C LEU A 228 -29.79 4.61 -2.75
N ARG A 229 -29.80 3.93 -3.90
CA ARG A 229 -30.25 4.49 -5.20
C ARG A 229 -31.57 5.27 -5.11
N PRO A 230 -32.65 4.79 -4.42
CA PRO A 230 -33.89 5.53 -4.31
C PRO A 230 -33.85 6.72 -3.33
N MET A 231 -32.78 6.87 -2.54
CA MET A 231 -32.68 7.86 -1.46
C MET A 231 -31.60 8.92 -1.68
N THR A 232 -30.76 8.75 -2.70
CA THR A 232 -29.61 9.63 -2.97
C THR A 232 -29.51 9.92 -4.47
N GLU A 233 -28.75 10.94 -4.83
CA GLU A 233 -28.31 11.13 -6.20
C GLU A 233 -27.27 10.06 -6.55
N SER A 234 -27.72 9.00 -7.21
CA SER A 234 -26.88 7.86 -7.55
C SER A 234 -26.07 8.12 -8.81
N ALA A 235 -24.79 7.71 -8.79
CA ALA A 235 -23.92 7.66 -9.98
C ALA A 235 -24.00 6.32 -10.72
N LEU A 236 -24.82 5.36 -10.23
CA LEU A 236 -24.93 4.02 -10.77
C LEU A 236 -26.05 3.89 -11.79
N SER A 237 -25.79 3.20 -12.91
CA SER A 237 -26.82 2.73 -13.80
C SER A 237 -27.67 1.63 -13.16
N ASP A 238 -28.87 1.38 -13.71
CA ASP A 238 -29.84 0.44 -13.12
C ASP A 238 -29.38 -1.02 -13.09
N ASP A 239 -28.42 -1.36 -13.93
CA ASP A 239 -27.87 -2.73 -14.08
C ASP A 239 -26.57 -2.96 -13.24
N VAL A 240 -26.26 -2.04 -12.32
CA VAL A 240 -25.13 -2.17 -11.37
C VAL A 240 -25.67 -2.44 -9.96
N ASP A 241 -25.45 -3.63 -9.43
CA ASP A 241 -25.94 -4.04 -8.11
C ASP A 241 -24.81 -4.26 -7.08
N SER A 242 -23.55 -4.09 -7.48
CA SER A 242 -22.40 -4.20 -6.59
C SER A 242 -21.26 -3.30 -7.02
N VAL A 243 -20.59 -2.67 -6.05
CA VAL A 243 -19.40 -1.85 -6.28
C VAL A 243 -18.32 -2.23 -5.27
N LEU A 244 -17.10 -2.45 -5.77
CA LEU A 244 -15.90 -2.59 -4.97
C LEU A 244 -14.85 -1.60 -5.47
N GLU A 245 -13.97 -1.21 -4.56
CA GLU A 245 -12.89 -0.26 -4.83
C GLU A 245 -11.55 -0.93 -4.60
N ILE A 246 -10.56 -0.60 -5.42
CA ILE A 246 -9.15 -0.86 -5.16
C ILE A 246 -8.50 0.48 -4.84
N VAL A 247 -7.80 0.54 -3.70
CA VAL A 247 -6.97 1.69 -3.30
C VAL A 247 -5.53 1.25 -3.24
N LEU A 248 -4.62 2.05 -3.77
CA LEU A 248 -3.21 1.75 -3.84
C LEU A 248 -2.35 2.97 -3.53
N ASP A 249 -1.20 2.69 -2.90
CA ASP A 249 -0.15 3.67 -2.65
C ASP A 249 1.11 3.26 -3.39
N GLY A 250 1.89 4.25 -3.85
CA GLY A 250 3.10 3.98 -4.61
C GLY A 250 4.23 4.97 -4.34
N LEU A 251 5.44 4.58 -4.71
CA LEU A 251 6.62 5.43 -4.57
C LEU A 251 6.66 6.53 -5.63
N ASP A 252 6.03 6.31 -6.79
CA ASP A 252 6.01 7.26 -7.90
C ASP A 252 4.77 7.07 -8.80
N GLU A 253 4.45 8.08 -9.62
CA GLU A 253 3.32 8.03 -10.56
C GLU A 253 3.44 6.89 -11.60
N PRO A 254 4.61 6.62 -12.21
CA PRO A 254 4.75 5.51 -13.13
C PRO A 254 4.40 4.15 -12.52
N SER A 255 4.80 3.88 -11.27
CA SER A 255 4.50 2.64 -10.56
C SER A 255 3.00 2.49 -10.31
N ILE A 256 2.33 3.56 -9.86
CA ILE A 256 0.87 3.59 -9.68
C ILE A 256 0.17 3.38 -11.03
N GLY A 257 0.59 4.08 -12.07
CA GLY A 257 0.01 3.96 -13.41
C GLY A 257 0.10 2.54 -13.98
N ARG A 258 1.26 1.88 -13.83
CA ARG A 258 1.44 0.47 -14.22
C ARG A 258 0.51 -0.46 -13.45
N ALA A 259 0.42 -0.27 -12.13
CA ALA A 259 -0.44 -1.08 -11.27
C ALA A 259 -1.91 -0.87 -11.61
N MET A 260 -2.38 0.36 -11.74
CA MET A 260 -3.76 0.67 -12.15
C MET A 260 -4.09 0.04 -13.51
N ARG A 261 -3.20 0.14 -14.49
CA ARG A 261 -3.39 -0.48 -15.81
C ARG A 261 -3.57 -1.99 -15.69
N ALA A 262 -2.68 -2.67 -14.97
CA ALA A 262 -2.75 -4.12 -14.76
C ALA A 262 -4.06 -4.51 -14.07
N GLY A 263 -4.40 -3.85 -12.97
CA GLY A 263 -5.61 -4.12 -12.19
C GLY A 263 -6.90 -3.85 -12.97
N ILE A 264 -7.02 -2.69 -13.63
CA ILE A 264 -8.19 -2.34 -14.44
C ILE A 264 -8.38 -3.34 -15.58
N THR A 265 -7.30 -3.69 -16.30
CA THR A 265 -7.37 -4.66 -17.39
C THR A 265 -7.85 -6.02 -16.92
N ALA A 266 -7.35 -6.51 -15.78
CA ALA A 266 -7.75 -7.78 -15.18
C ALA A 266 -9.19 -7.75 -14.61
N ALA A 267 -9.65 -6.60 -14.12
CA ALA A 267 -11.04 -6.42 -13.66
C ALA A 267 -12.05 -6.42 -14.80
N CYS A 268 -11.64 -6.08 -16.03
CA CYS A 268 -12.53 -6.03 -17.19
C CYS A 268 -12.89 -7.44 -17.70
N ARG A 269 -13.91 -8.04 -17.07
CA ARG A 269 -14.36 -9.42 -17.30
C ARG A 269 -15.90 -9.53 -17.28
N PRO A 270 -16.48 -10.68 -17.70
CA PRO A 270 -17.94 -10.87 -17.68
C PRO A 270 -18.55 -10.56 -16.32
N GLY A 271 -19.71 -9.90 -16.33
CA GLY A 271 -20.41 -9.44 -15.12
C GLY A 271 -20.05 -8.02 -14.68
N ILE A 272 -18.97 -7.43 -15.19
CA ILE A 272 -18.63 -6.03 -14.92
C ILE A 272 -19.22 -5.11 -15.99
N ARG A 273 -19.84 -4.02 -15.55
CA ARG A 273 -20.51 -3.02 -16.39
C ARG A 273 -19.58 -1.86 -16.73
N ALA A 274 -18.91 -1.34 -15.71
CA ALA A 274 -17.98 -0.23 -15.87
C ALA A 274 -16.85 -0.27 -14.86
N VAL A 275 -15.75 0.45 -15.18
CA VAL A 275 -14.71 0.86 -14.24
C VAL A 275 -14.73 2.37 -14.17
N SER A 276 -14.82 2.89 -12.94
CA SER A 276 -14.79 4.31 -12.59
C SER A 276 -13.64 4.62 -11.64
N ALA A 277 -13.55 5.83 -11.13
CA ALA A 277 -12.59 6.21 -10.08
C ALA A 277 -13.19 7.21 -9.11
N GLY A 278 -12.70 7.19 -7.87
CA GLY A 278 -13.03 8.17 -6.85
C GLY A 278 -12.20 9.43 -7.02
N ASN A 279 -12.88 10.57 -7.12
CA ASN A 279 -12.24 11.89 -7.07
C ASN A 279 -13.10 12.89 -6.29
N PHE A 280 -12.50 13.99 -5.93
CA PHE A 280 -13.13 15.06 -5.14
C PHE A 280 -13.13 16.39 -5.92
N GLY A 281 -13.20 16.30 -7.25
CA GLY A 281 -13.18 17.45 -8.15
C GLY A 281 -11.82 18.13 -8.22
N GLY A 282 -10.73 17.40 -8.04
CA GLY A 282 -9.35 17.90 -8.09
C GLY A 282 -8.93 18.68 -6.83
N LYS A 283 -9.60 18.48 -5.68
CA LYS A 283 -9.35 19.24 -4.45
C LYS A 283 -8.62 18.44 -3.35
N LEU A 284 -8.50 17.12 -3.51
CA LEU A 284 -7.84 16.25 -2.53
C LEU A 284 -6.33 16.27 -2.68
N GLY A 285 -5.82 16.23 -3.92
CA GLY A 285 -4.39 16.19 -4.17
C GLY A 285 -4.00 16.52 -5.61
N PRO A 286 -2.71 16.76 -5.87
CA PRO A 286 -2.22 17.19 -7.17
C PRO A 286 -2.07 16.07 -8.20
N HIS A 287 -2.11 14.80 -7.77
CA HIS A 287 -1.91 13.66 -8.66
C HIS A 287 -3.24 13.18 -9.24
N HIS A 288 -3.38 13.22 -10.57
CA HIS A 288 -4.60 12.84 -11.28
C HIS A 288 -4.32 11.72 -12.27
N PHE A 289 -4.80 10.52 -11.97
CA PHE A 289 -4.65 9.34 -12.81
C PHE A 289 -5.90 9.17 -13.68
N ARG A 290 -5.87 9.70 -14.90
CA ARG A 290 -6.99 9.59 -15.85
C ARG A 290 -7.12 8.16 -16.35
N LEU A 291 -8.27 7.51 -16.11
CA LEU A 291 -8.45 6.09 -16.41
C LEU A 291 -8.20 5.75 -17.88
N ARG A 292 -8.69 6.60 -18.80
CA ARG A 292 -8.52 6.38 -20.24
C ARG A 292 -7.06 6.48 -20.69
N ASP A 293 -6.29 7.37 -20.09
CA ASP A 293 -4.85 7.53 -20.37
C ASP A 293 -4.06 6.33 -19.81
N ILE A 294 -4.40 5.92 -18.60
CA ILE A 294 -3.81 4.75 -17.94
C ILE A 294 -3.99 3.49 -18.80
N VAL A 295 -5.19 3.25 -19.30
CA VAL A 295 -5.50 2.01 -20.07
C VAL A 295 -5.13 2.14 -21.54
N GLY A 296 -5.28 3.34 -22.14
CA GLY A 296 -5.01 3.61 -23.57
C GLY A 296 -3.54 3.88 -23.91
N GLY A 297 -2.69 4.21 -22.95
CA GLY A 297 -1.27 4.45 -23.17
C GLY A 297 -0.56 3.17 -23.64
N ALA A 298 0.34 3.28 -24.61
CA ALA A 298 1.16 2.16 -25.08
C ALA A 298 1.93 1.55 -23.89
N ALA A 299 1.95 0.22 -23.81
CA ALA A 299 2.86 -0.47 -22.91
C ALA A 299 4.28 -0.02 -23.23
N GLU A 300 4.98 0.57 -22.27
CA GLU A 300 6.42 0.75 -22.44
C GLU A 300 7.04 -0.64 -22.69
N PRO A 301 7.91 -0.80 -23.70
CA PRO A 301 8.56 -2.07 -23.96
C PRO A 301 9.34 -2.47 -22.71
N GLY A 302 8.99 -3.65 -22.16
CA GLY A 302 9.54 -4.19 -20.94
C GLY A 302 11.06 -4.07 -20.92
N GLY A 303 11.57 -3.49 -19.85
CA GLY A 303 12.96 -3.66 -19.46
C GLY A 303 13.20 -5.16 -19.27
N SER A 304 14.11 -5.69 -20.04
CA SER A 304 14.58 -7.08 -19.95
C SER A 304 15.18 -7.37 -18.57
N PRO A 305 15.16 -8.64 -18.15
CA PRO A 305 15.49 -9.11 -16.80
C PRO A 305 16.91 -8.80 -16.36
#